data_1d4159eeaa2b381a36e00a89d65f55bd
#
_entry.id   1d4159eeaa2b381a36e00a89d65f55bd
#
_cell.length_a   1.000
_cell.length_b   1.000
_cell.length_c   1.000
_cell.angle_alpha   90.00
_cell.angle_beta   90.00
_cell.angle_gamma   90.00
#
_symmetry.space_group_name_H-M   'P 1'
#
loop_
_entity.id
_entity.type
_entity.pdbx_description
1 polymer ?
#
loop_
_entity_poly.entity_id
_entity_poly.type
_entity_poly.pdbx_seq_one_letter_code
_entity_poly.pdbx_strand_id
1 'polypeptide(L)'
;MWHGLGTILDEYPETWDDARRIAGLEWEPELRPLVEVRCGDCHRVLTADDLDLGVCGNTVPGDDGQPTTCMGTRPVIGRVDDGEQRVIRNDTGRHLGTVSGQFSLVTHAEMGEVLEALIDSDSNLKFETAGSVRDGRQVWALAYLDEPEQIAGDNSETFPFLAVLNSHDGTGAMKVVNTSVRVVCWNTYNAASMEGERTGRQYTFRHVGKVSERIEEAKAAIKGTRADHRRWVEMANRLASFRIDTAAVENFVYLTIPEPPADVTSNRVKNNIESDRATLRTIINGVQNDAHRGTALGLVEAGVEYLDHGRRFRNRGTLMNRTMLRSEPLKARIVQNALEVAGVQS
;
A
#
# COMPACT_ATOMS: atom_id res chain seq x y z
N MET A 1 -9.43 -9.09 9.34
CA MET A 1 -8.42 -9.94 8.65
C MET A 1 -7.90 -9.18 7.46
N TRP A 2 -6.60 -8.97 7.35
CA TRP A 2 -5.96 -8.18 6.29
C TRP A 2 -5.92 -8.95 4.96
N HIS A 3 -7.00 -9.10 4.24
CA HIS A 3 -7.12 -9.66 2.87
C HIS A 3 -6.14 -10.79 2.49
N GLY A 4 -5.60 -11.53 3.45
CA GLY A 4 -4.56 -12.54 3.24
C GLY A 4 -3.22 -12.00 2.73
N LEU A 5 -2.95 -10.70 2.92
CA LEU A 5 -1.72 -10.01 2.50
C LEU A 5 -0.73 -9.91 3.65
N GLY A 6 -0.38 -10.80 4.36
CA GLY A 6 0.56 -10.76 5.46
C GLY A 6 0.24 -11.78 6.51
N THR A 7 0.91 -11.67 7.63
CA THR A 7 0.73 -12.55 8.78
C THR A 7 -0.15 -11.87 9.82
N ILE A 8 -1.18 -12.54 10.31
CA ILE A 8 -1.95 -12.13 11.47
C ILE A 8 -1.09 -12.40 12.69
N LEU A 9 -1.02 -11.41 13.58
CA LEU A 9 -0.23 -11.48 14.80
C LEU A 9 -1.16 -11.84 15.97
N ASP A 10 -1.52 -13.12 16.08
CA ASP A 10 -2.55 -13.63 16.99
C ASP A 10 -2.33 -13.25 18.46
N GLU A 11 -1.08 -12.99 18.86
CA GLU A 11 -0.71 -12.61 20.23
C GLU A 11 -0.69 -11.09 20.44
N TYR A 12 -0.98 -10.30 19.40
CA TYR A 12 -0.95 -8.83 19.43
C TYR A 12 0.32 -8.28 20.09
N PRO A 13 1.51 -8.55 19.52
CA PRO A 13 2.77 -8.16 20.13
C PRO A 13 2.84 -6.63 20.34
N GLU A 14 3.46 -6.26 21.47
CA GLU A 14 3.63 -4.85 21.85
C GLU A 14 4.90 -4.24 21.28
N THR A 15 5.84 -5.07 20.77
CA THR A 15 7.09 -4.62 20.17
C THR A 15 7.12 -4.89 18.67
N TRP A 16 7.81 -4.02 17.93
CA TRP A 16 8.02 -4.25 16.51
C TRP A 16 8.91 -5.48 16.24
N ASP A 17 9.90 -5.72 17.08
CA ASP A 17 10.79 -6.88 16.91
C ASP A 17 10.04 -8.20 16.98
N ASP A 18 9.10 -8.34 17.89
CA ASP A 18 8.25 -9.53 17.96
C ASP A 18 7.29 -9.59 16.76
N ALA A 19 6.69 -8.47 16.39
CA ALA A 19 5.79 -8.39 15.24
C ALA A 19 6.50 -8.77 13.93
N ARG A 20 7.69 -8.23 13.66
CA ARG A 20 8.46 -8.51 12.44
C ARG A 20 8.96 -9.96 12.39
N ARG A 21 9.34 -10.54 13.53
CA ARG A 21 9.74 -11.95 13.62
C ARG A 21 8.61 -12.89 13.27
N ILE A 22 7.41 -12.69 13.83
CA ILE A 22 6.22 -13.48 13.51
C ILE A 22 5.82 -13.30 12.03
N ALA A 23 6.00 -12.10 11.49
CA ALA A 23 5.68 -11.79 10.09
C ALA A 23 6.76 -12.24 9.08
N GLY A 24 7.89 -12.78 9.51
CA GLY A 24 9.00 -13.19 8.64
C GLY A 24 9.72 -12.00 8.00
N LEU A 25 9.82 -10.87 8.71
CA LEU A 25 10.46 -9.63 8.28
C LEU A 25 11.79 -9.37 9.02
N GLU A 26 12.49 -10.43 9.44
CA GLU A 26 13.80 -10.32 10.13
C GLU A 26 14.94 -9.94 9.18
N TRP A 27 14.74 -10.07 7.87
CA TRP A 27 15.69 -9.59 6.88
C TRP A 27 15.67 -8.05 6.80
N GLU A 28 16.78 -7.47 6.29
CA GLU A 28 16.86 -6.02 6.09
C GLU A 28 17.13 -5.69 4.62
N PRO A 29 16.58 -4.58 4.11
CA PRO A 29 17.02 -4.03 2.85
C PRO A 29 18.40 -3.39 3.01
N GLU A 30 19.25 -3.55 2.00
CA GLU A 30 20.61 -3.04 2.00
C GLU A 30 20.94 -2.33 0.68
N LEU A 31 21.63 -1.19 0.76
CA LEU A 31 22.14 -0.50 -0.42
C LEU A 31 23.45 -1.14 -0.89
N ARG A 32 23.53 -1.43 -2.16
CA ARG A 32 24.75 -1.90 -2.83
C ARG A 32 25.06 -1.03 -4.05
N PRO A 33 26.33 -0.68 -4.28
CA PRO A 33 26.69 0.04 -5.49
C PRO A 33 26.38 -0.81 -6.73
N LEU A 34 26.01 -0.15 -7.82
CA LEU A 34 26.03 -0.78 -9.13
C LEU A 34 27.47 -1.06 -9.51
N VAL A 35 27.72 -2.26 -9.98
CA VAL A 35 29.02 -2.67 -10.50
C VAL A 35 28.87 -3.20 -11.92
N GLU A 36 29.87 -2.96 -12.73
CA GLU A 36 30.00 -3.53 -14.06
C GLU A 36 31.29 -4.33 -14.15
N VAL A 37 31.28 -5.30 -15.03
CA VAL A 37 32.49 -6.08 -15.34
C VAL A 37 33.11 -5.49 -16.59
N ARG A 38 34.38 -5.08 -16.51
CA ARG A 38 35.13 -4.50 -17.60
C ARG A 38 36.28 -5.41 -18.00
N CYS A 39 36.69 -5.32 -19.25
CA CYS A 39 37.94 -5.91 -19.70
C CYS A 39 39.11 -5.18 -19.02
N GLY A 40 40.02 -5.95 -18.44
CA GLY A 40 41.23 -5.40 -17.80
C GLY A 40 42.20 -4.73 -18.76
N ASP A 41 42.11 -5.02 -20.05
CA ASP A 41 43.06 -4.51 -21.06
C ASP A 41 42.49 -3.27 -21.79
N CYS A 42 41.27 -3.34 -22.31
CA CYS A 42 40.69 -2.24 -23.09
C CYS A 42 39.56 -1.46 -22.35
N HIS A 43 39.25 -1.84 -21.14
CA HIS A 43 38.26 -1.20 -20.25
C HIS A 43 36.80 -1.17 -20.77
N ARG A 44 36.49 -1.85 -21.89
CA ARG A 44 35.12 -2.02 -22.36
C ARG A 44 34.29 -2.78 -21.32
N VAL A 45 33.03 -2.39 -21.12
CA VAL A 45 32.06 -3.18 -20.34
C VAL A 45 31.82 -4.50 -21.04
N LEU A 46 32.00 -5.60 -20.34
CA LEU A 46 31.79 -6.94 -20.83
C LEU A 46 30.32 -7.33 -20.78
N THR A 47 29.82 -7.96 -21.84
CA THR A 47 28.48 -8.53 -21.88
C THR A 47 28.47 -9.95 -21.28
N ALA A 48 27.29 -10.53 -21.11
CA ALA A 48 27.17 -11.92 -20.67
C ALA A 48 27.87 -12.86 -21.64
N ASP A 49 27.72 -12.61 -22.96
CA ASP A 49 28.37 -13.44 -24.04
C ASP A 49 29.88 -13.33 -23.96
N ASP A 50 30.46 -12.15 -23.72
CA ASP A 50 31.91 -11.98 -23.55
C ASP A 50 32.41 -12.78 -22.33
N LEU A 51 31.66 -12.83 -21.25
CA LEU A 51 31.99 -13.57 -20.05
C LEU A 51 31.91 -15.10 -20.29
N ASP A 52 30.90 -15.54 -21.00
CA ASP A 52 30.72 -16.96 -21.37
C ASP A 52 31.82 -17.44 -22.34
N LEU A 53 32.23 -16.60 -23.28
CA LEU A 53 33.32 -16.86 -24.18
C LEU A 53 34.71 -16.78 -23.53
N GLY A 54 34.80 -16.10 -22.36
CA GLY A 54 36.04 -15.90 -21.63
C GLY A 54 37.02 -14.92 -22.28
N VAL A 55 36.58 -14.17 -23.30
CA VAL A 55 37.40 -13.17 -24.03
C VAL A 55 36.59 -11.93 -24.33
N CYS A 56 37.23 -10.74 -24.35
CA CYS A 56 36.57 -9.47 -24.55
C CYS A 56 35.95 -9.30 -25.95
N GLY A 57 36.63 -9.73 -27.01
CA GLY A 57 36.16 -9.61 -28.40
C GLY A 57 35.99 -8.19 -28.95
N ASN A 58 36.39 -7.13 -28.19
CA ASN A 58 36.24 -5.74 -28.62
C ASN A 58 37.21 -5.38 -29.72
N THR A 59 36.83 -4.55 -30.68
CA THR A 59 37.74 -3.99 -31.69
C THR A 59 38.46 -2.78 -31.09
N VAL A 60 39.77 -2.83 -31.07
CA VAL A 60 40.67 -1.76 -30.55
C VAL A 60 41.72 -1.42 -31.63
N PRO A 61 42.31 -0.20 -31.58
CA PRO A 61 43.46 0.12 -32.46
C PRO A 61 44.65 -0.78 -32.13
N GLY A 62 45.22 -1.44 -33.15
CA GLY A 62 46.49 -2.16 -33.03
C GLY A 62 47.69 -1.21 -33.03
N ASP A 63 48.87 -1.75 -32.75
CA ASP A 63 50.14 -0.97 -32.71
C ASP A 63 50.51 -0.39 -34.07
N ASP A 64 50.00 -0.96 -35.15
CA ASP A 64 50.18 -0.48 -36.53
C ASP A 64 49.05 0.44 -37.00
N GLY A 65 48.14 0.82 -36.10
CA GLY A 65 46.96 1.66 -36.37
C GLY A 65 45.81 0.93 -37.08
N GLN A 66 45.94 -0.38 -37.37
CA GLN A 66 44.85 -1.16 -37.91
C GLN A 66 43.95 -1.70 -36.81
N PRO A 67 42.62 -1.85 -37.07
CA PRO A 67 41.73 -2.45 -36.11
C PRO A 67 42.14 -3.89 -35.77
N THR A 68 42.26 -4.20 -34.48
CA THR A 68 42.53 -5.55 -33.99
C THR A 68 41.51 -5.95 -32.93
N THR A 69 41.39 -7.24 -32.66
CA THR A 69 40.47 -7.74 -31.65
C THR A 69 41.16 -7.81 -30.27
N CYS A 70 40.56 -7.20 -29.27
CA CYS A 70 41.03 -7.36 -27.90
C CYS A 70 40.75 -8.78 -27.39
N MET A 71 41.82 -9.50 -27.09
CA MET A 71 41.76 -10.87 -26.55
C MET A 71 41.89 -10.87 -25.00
N GLY A 72 41.56 -9.77 -24.37
CA GLY A 72 41.61 -9.65 -22.90
C GLY A 72 40.75 -10.70 -22.21
N THR A 73 41.40 -11.46 -21.31
CA THR A 73 40.77 -12.57 -20.55
C THR A 73 40.58 -12.25 -19.06
N ARG A 74 41.01 -11.07 -18.64
CA ARG A 74 40.96 -10.65 -17.23
C ARG A 74 39.81 -9.67 -17.02
N PRO A 75 38.66 -10.13 -16.48
CA PRO A 75 37.59 -9.24 -16.07
C PRO A 75 37.98 -8.45 -14.80
N VAL A 76 37.70 -7.18 -14.76
CA VAL A 76 37.81 -6.33 -13.59
C VAL A 76 36.43 -5.78 -13.22
N ILE A 77 36.16 -5.75 -11.92
CA ILE A 77 34.94 -5.17 -11.43
C ILE A 77 35.16 -3.66 -11.30
N GLY A 78 34.38 -2.87 -12.03
CA GLY A 78 34.32 -1.43 -11.94
C GLY A 78 33.03 -0.98 -11.25
N ARG A 79 33.07 0.14 -10.54
CA ARG A 79 31.88 0.85 -10.12
C ARG A 79 31.25 1.55 -11.32
N VAL A 80 29.92 1.44 -11.44
CA VAL A 80 29.17 2.33 -12.33
C VAL A 80 29.01 3.66 -11.59
N ASP A 81 29.59 4.71 -12.12
CA ASP A 81 29.56 6.05 -11.51
C ASP A 81 28.43 6.89 -12.14
N ASP A 82 27.23 6.35 -12.12
CA ASP A 82 26.01 7.00 -12.62
C ASP A 82 25.14 7.55 -11.49
N GLY A 83 25.60 7.43 -10.22
CA GLY A 83 24.87 7.85 -9.04
C GLY A 83 23.71 6.93 -8.64
N GLU A 84 23.58 5.76 -9.27
CA GLU A 84 22.55 4.78 -8.91
C GLU A 84 23.08 3.70 -7.96
N GLN A 85 22.17 3.12 -7.18
CA GLN A 85 22.46 2.05 -6.22
C GLN A 85 21.37 0.97 -6.32
N ARG A 86 21.72 -0.28 -6.00
CA ARG A 86 20.77 -1.37 -5.85
C ARG A 86 20.32 -1.50 -4.42
N VAL A 87 19.02 -1.72 -4.24
CA VAL A 87 18.47 -2.21 -2.98
C VAL A 87 18.32 -3.71 -3.08
N ILE A 88 18.92 -4.43 -2.15
CA ILE A 88 18.85 -5.91 -2.07
C ILE A 88 18.36 -6.35 -0.71
N ARG A 89 17.85 -7.57 -0.60
CA ARG A 89 17.64 -8.25 0.68
C ARG A 89 18.98 -8.78 1.19
N ASN A 90 19.29 -8.55 2.46
CA ASN A 90 20.56 -9.01 3.05
C ASN A 90 20.63 -10.54 3.21
N ASP A 91 19.49 -11.21 3.38
CA ASP A 91 19.41 -12.66 3.62
C ASP A 91 19.57 -13.51 2.33
N THR A 92 19.03 -13.02 1.22
CA THR A 92 18.98 -13.77 -0.05
C THR A 92 19.75 -13.11 -1.18
N GLY A 93 20.21 -11.87 -1.01
CA GLY A 93 20.80 -11.08 -2.10
C GLY A 93 19.79 -10.65 -3.16
N ARG A 94 18.49 -10.92 -2.95
CA ARG A 94 17.45 -10.63 -3.96
C ARG A 94 17.35 -9.15 -4.24
N HIS A 95 17.36 -8.78 -5.51
CA HIS A 95 17.20 -7.41 -5.98
C HIS A 95 15.76 -6.91 -5.73
N LEU A 96 15.62 -5.81 -4.99
CA LEU A 96 14.35 -5.17 -4.70
C LEU A 96 14.08 -3.99 -5.64
N GLY A 97 15.10 -3.17 -5.94
CA GLY A 97 14.98 -2.02 -6.83
C GLY A 97 16.31 -1.34 -7.11
N THR A 98 16.30 -0.43 -8.07
CA THR A 98 17.41 0.48 -8.35
C THR A 98 16.97 1.89 -8.00
N VAL A 99 17.78 2.60 -7.25
CA VAL A 99 17.46 3.92 -6.68
C VAL A 99 18.61 4.91 -6.93
N SER A 100 18.32 6.20 -6.86
CA SER A 100 19.35 7.23 -6.99
C SER A 100 20.30 7.24 -5.79
N GLY A 101 21.51 7.78 -5.96
CA GLY A 101 22.48 7.95 -4.88
C GLY A 101 22.02 8.87 -3.74
N GLN A 102 20.95 9.63 -3.94
CA GLN A 102 20.34 10.48 -2.90
C GLN A 102 19.22 9.73 -2.13
N PHE A 103 18.92 8.49 -2.51
CA PHE A 103 17.90 7.70 -1.84
C PHE A 103 18.36 7.31 -0.43
N SER A 104 17.60 7.74 0.57
CA SER A 104 17.80 7.36 1.96
C SER A 104 16.97 6.11 2.24
N LEU A 105 17.62 4.96 2.28
CA LEU A 105 16.95 3.69 2.59
C LEU A 105 16.37 3.76 4.01
N VAL A 106 15.17 3.27 4.17
CA VAL A 106 14.55 3.01 5.48
C VAL A 106 14.54 1.50 5.69
N THR A 107 15.28 1.03 6.65
CA THR A 107 15.36 -0.38 7.05
C THR A 107 14.11 -0.79 7.83
N HIS A 108 13.91 -2.09 8.04
CA HIS A 108 12.81 -2.56 8.89
C HIS A 108 13.05 -2.17 10.36
N ALA A 109 14.30 -2.14 10.81
CA ALA A 109 14.66 -1.66 12.15
C ALA A 109 14.28 -0.18 12.32
N GLU A 110 14.66 0.69 11.37
CA GLU A 110 14.29 2.12 11.40
C GLU A 110 12.77 2.36 11.26
N MET A 111 12.06 1.51 10.50
CA MET A 111 10.61 1.51 10.47
C MET A 111 10.05 1.19 11.86
N GLY A 112 10.70 0.28 12.59
CA GLY A 112 10.40 -0.05 13.99
C GLY A 112 10.58 1.12 14.93
N GLU A 113 11.70 1.84 14.83
CA GLU A 113 11.94 3.03 15.65
C GLU A 113 10.84 4.09 15.49
N VAL A 114 10.35 4.27 14.26
CA VAL A 114 9.21 5.14 13.99
C VAL A 114 7.95 4.60 14.69
N LEU A 115 7.65 3.31 14.55
CA LEU A 115 6.49 2.67 15.17
C LEU A 115 6.56 2.70 16.70
N GLU A 116 7.72 2.40 17.30
CA GLU A 116 7.92 2.40 18.75
C GLU A 116 7.87 3.81 19.34
N ALA A 117 8.43 4.80 18.65
CA ALA A 117 8.27 6.20 19.05
C ALA A 117 6.80 6.66 19.02
N LEU A 118 5.97 5.99 18.24
CA LEU A 118 4.53 6.18 18.24
C LEU A 118 3.86 5.48 19.44
N ILE A 119 4.37 4.33 19.88
CA ILE A 119 3.89 3.58 21.06
C ILE A 119 4.21 4.34 22.36
N ASP A 120 5.42 4.87 22.50
CA ASP A 120 5.85 5.63 23.68
C ASP A 120 4.99 6.88 23.97
N SER A 121 4.33 7.41 22.93
CA SER A 121 3.44 8.56 23.10
C SER A 121 2.04 8.18 23.61
N ASP A 122 1.69 6.86 23.55
CA ASP A 122 0.37 6.37 23.91
C ASP A 122 0.40 4.85 24.22
N SER A 123 0.26 4.53 25.45
CA SER A 123 0.53 3.24 26.09
C SER A 123 -0.27 2.00 25.64
N ASN A 124 -1.11 2.10 24.58
CA ASN A 124 -2.02 1.02 24.18
C ASN A 124 -1.98 0.66 22.68
N LEU A 125 -0.88 0.92 22.00
CA LEU A 125 -0.75 0.48 20.60
C LEU A 125 -0.36 -1.00 20.55
N LYS A 126 -1.05 -1.79 19.73
CA LYS A 126 -0.80 -3.22 19.52
C LYS A 126 -0.69 -3.52 18.03
N PHE A 127 0.26 -4.36 17.65
CA PHE A 127 0.40 -4.81 16.28
C PHE A 127 -0.61 -5.93 15.97
N GLU A 128 -1.38 -5.77 14.89
CA GLU A 128 -2.38 -6.74 14.45
C GLU A 128 -1.87 -7.59 13.29
N THR A 129 -1.30 -6.94 12.30
CA THR A 129 -0.80 -7.64 11.11
C THR A 129 0.45 -6.95 10.57
N ALA A 130 1.34 -7.73 9.99
CA ALA A 130 2.49 -7.22 9.26
C ALA A 130 2.84 -8.14 8.08
N GLY A 131 3.58 -7.64 7.11
CA GLY A 131 4.00 -8.47 6.00
C GLY A 131 4.72 -7.72 4.89
N SER A 132 5.04 -8.46 3.84
CA SER A 132 5.63 -7.91 2.63
C SER A 132 4.88 -8.39 1.40
N VAL A 133 4.92 -7.59 0.33
CA VAL A 133 4.40 -7.94 -0.99
C VAL A 133 5.44 -7.64 -2.07
N ARG A 134 5.20 -8.17 -3.29
CA ARG A 134 6.12 -8.02 -4.42
C ARG A 134 7.54 -8.48 -4.07
N ASP A 135 7.63 -9.60 -3.35
CA ASP A 135 8.89 -10.24 -2.96
C ASP A 135 9.78 -9.40 -2.02
N GLY A 136 9.16 -8.60 -1.15
CA GLY A 136 9.86 -7.73 -0.20
C GLY A 136 10.06 -6.29 -0.70
N ARG A 137 9.64 -5.95 -1.93
CA ARG A 137 9.76 -4.57 -2.43
C ARG A 137 8.91 -3.57 -1.65
N GLN A 138 7.83 -4.04 -1.06
CA GLN A 138 6.96 -3.23 -0.20
C GLN A 138 6.70 -3.99 1.10
N VAL A 139 6.85 -3.30 2.22
CA VAL A 139 6.62 -3.82 3.56
C VAL A 139 5.60 -2.93 4.27
N TRP A 140 4.79 -3.53 5.10
CA TRP A 140 3.76 -2.83 5.84
C TRP A 140 3.53 -3.44 7.22
N ALA A 141 3.03 -2.61 8.13
CA ALA A 141 2.54 -3.01 9.44
C ALA A 141 1.23 -2.29 9.72
N LEU A 142 0.32 -2.97 10.38
CA LEU A 142 -0.93 -2.43 10.91
C LEU A 142 -0.91 -2.58 12.41
N ALA A 143 -1.08 -1.47 13.11
CA ALA A 143 -1.24 -1.43 14.54
C ALA A 143 -2.53 -0.70 14.90
N TYR A 144 -3.13 -1.00 16.04
CA TYR A 144 -4.34 -0.36 16.52
C TYR A 144 -4.15 0.24 17.92
N LEU A 145 -4.90 1.30 18.19
CA LEU A 145 -5.06 1.84 19.54
C LEU A 145 -6.20 1.07 20.22
N ASP A 146 -5.96 0.53 21.40
CA ASP A 146 -6.94 -0.24 22.17
C ASP A 146 -7.98 0.70 22.84
N GLU A 147 -8.70 1.42 22.00
CA GLU A 147 -9.76 2.38 22.35
C GLU A 147 -10.99 2.07 21.47
N PRO A 148 -11.75 1.02 21.81
CA PRO A 148 -12.89 0.63 21.01
C PRO A 148 -14.03 1.65 21.09
N GLU A 149 -14.66 1.90 19.93
CA GLU A 149 -15.93 2.61 19.83
C GLU A 149 -16.96 1.71 19.13
N GLN A 150 -18.24 1.99 19.32
CA GLN A 150 -19.33 1.24 18.70
C GLN A 150 -20.11 2.12 17.73
N ILE A 151 -20.52 1.51 16.61
CA ILE A 151 -21.41 2.14 15.66
C ILE A 151 -22.83 1.67 15.92
N ALA A 152 -23.80 2.58 15.92
CA ALA A 152 -25.20 2.28 16.19
C ALA A 152 -25.74 1.21 15.24
N GLY A 153 -26.39 0.18 15.80
CA GLY A 153 -26.93 -0.96 15.07
C GLY A 153 -25.94 -2.13 14.92
N ASP A 154 -24.72 -1.98 15.38
CA ASP A 154 -23.70 -3.01 15.38
C ASP A 154 -23.15 -3.23 16.80
N ASN A 155 -23.07 -4.49 17.21
CA ASN A 155 -22.48 -4.86 18.49
C ASN A 155 -20.97 -5.08 18.42
N SER A 156 -20.36 -4.96 17.23
CA SER A 156 -18.92 -5.08 17.07
C SER A 156 -18.22 -3.77 17.41
N GLU A 157 -17.01 -3.91 17.92
CA GLU A 157 -16.13 -2.79 18.23
C GLU A 157 -15.40 -2.31 16.98
N THR A 158 -15.16 -1.01 16.88
CA THR A 158 -14.30 -0.40 15.86
C THR A 158 -13.14 0.30 16.55
N PHE A 159 -11.95 0.15 15.98
CA PHE A 159 -10.71 0.66 16.55
C PHE A 159 -10.04 1.67 15.61
N PRO A 160 -9.33 2.66 16.17
CA PRO A 160 -8.43 3.48 15.37
C PRO A 160 -7.16 2.69 15.02
N PHE A 161 -6.83 2.62 13.74
CA PHE A 161 -5.66 1.92 13.24
C PHE A 161 -4.64 2.86 12.61
N LEU A 162 -3.38 2.44 12.69
CA LEU A 162 -2.25 3.03 11.99
C LEU A 162 -1.66 1.98 11.05
N ALA A 163 -1.66 2.29 9.76
CA ALA A 163 -0.94 1.51 8.78
C ALA A 163 0.37 2.21 8.43
N VAL A 164 1.49 1.53 8.59
CA VAL A 164 2.79 1.99 8.13
C VAL A 164 3.20 1.18 6.91
N LEU A 165 3.56 1.88 5.85
CA LEU A 165 3.90 1.31 4.56
C LEU A 165 5.28 1.81 4.17
N ASN A 166 6.16 0.93 3.72
CA ASN A 166 7.48 1.30 3.22
C ASN A 166 7.74 0.65 1.86
N SER A 167 8.48 1.34 0.99
CA SER A 167 8.84 0.87 -0.35
C SER A 167 10.35 0.89 -0.51
N HIS A 168 10.91 -0.25 -0.87
CA HIS A 168 12.35 -0.43 -1.07
C HIS A 168 12.77 -0.33 -2.54
N ASP A 169 11.80 -0.26 -3.47
CA ASP A 169 12.04 -0.27 -4.92
C ASP A 169 12.11 1.13 -5.55
N GLY A 170 12.10 2.18 -4.74
CA GLY A 170 12.10 3.56 -5.21
C GLY A 170 10.76 4.06 -5.79
N THR A 171 9.73 3.19 -5.86
CA THR A 171 8.42 3.56 -6.44
C THR A 171 7.49 4.29 -5.49
N GLY A 172 7.85 4.38 -4.22
CA GLY A 172 7.03 5.00 -3.19
C GLY A 172 7.84 5.54 -2.02
N ALA A 173 7.25 6.47 -1.30
CA ALA A 173 7.75 6.95 -0.02
C ALA A 173 7.25 6.06 1.13
N MET A 174 7.89 6.15 2.30
CA MET A 174 7.29 5.60 3.52
C MET A 174 6.05 6.44 3.87
N LYS A 175 4.97 5.78 4.28
CA LYS A 175 3.70 6.41 4.62
C LYS A 175 3.18 5.91 5.95
N VAL A 176 2.67 6.83 6.75
CA VAL A 176 1.82 6.51 7.90
C VAL A 176 0.41 6.95 7.55
N VAL A 177 -0.53 6.02 7.61
CA VAL A 177 -1.92 6.23 7.21
C VAL A 177 -2.81 5.94 8.41
N ASN A 178 -3.60 6.93 8.80
CA ASN A 178 -4.64 6.73 9.81
C ASN A 178 -5.83 6.02 9.17
N THR A 179 -6.33 4.99 9.84
CA THR A 179 -7.48 4.25 9.36
C THR A 179 -8.37 3.83 10.54
N SER A 180 -9.64 3.66 10.32
CA SER A 180 -10.55 3.09 11.30
C SER A 180 -11.07 1.77 10.75
N VAL A 181 -10.95 0.71 11.53
CA VAL A 181 -11.39 -0.62 11.12
C VAL A 181 -12.46 -1.11 12.08
N ARG A 182 -13.58 -1.49 11.52
CA ARG A 182 -14.52 -2.34 12.21
C ARG A 182 -13.94 -3.76 12.23
N VAL A 183 -14.02 -4.47 13.35
CA VAL A 183 -13.46 -5.84 13.51
C VAL A 183 -13.89 -6.80 12.41
N VAL A 184 -14.98 -6.52 11.73
CA VAL A 184 -15.55 -7.33 10.64
C VAL A 184 -15.16 -6.85 9.25
N CYS A 185 -14.80 -5.57 9.05
CA CYS A 185 -14.50 -5.01 7.73
C CYS A 185 -13.46 -3.90 7.77
N TRP A 186 -12.33 -4.16 7.17
CA TRP A 186 -11.17 -3.25 7.10
C TRP A 186 -11.39 -1.98 6.24
N ASN A 187 -12.45 -1.94 5.47
CA ASN A 187 -12.52 -1.09 4.29
C ASN A 187 -13.26 0.23 4.49
N THR A 188 -13.87 0.42 5.63
CA THR A 188 -14.85 1.50 5.81
C THR A 188 -14.26 2.88 6.03
N TYR A 189 -13.01 2.99 6.47
CA TYR A 189 -12.43 4.27 6.87
C TYR A 189 -12.02 5.19 5.72
N ASN A 190 -11.34 4.63 4.72
CA ASN A 190 -10.85 5.46 3.60
C ASN A 190 -11.99 6.15 2.83
N ALA A 191 -13.19 5.60 2.90
CA ALA A 191 -14.37 6.18 2.29
C ALA A 191 -14.84 7.49 2.96
N ALA A 192 -14.68 7.60 4.28
CA ALA A 192 -15.12 8.76 5.04
C ALA A 192 -14.07 9.86 5.16
N SER A 193 -12.80 9.58 4.84
CA SER A 193 -11.71 10.52 5.04
C SER A 193 -11.56 11.58 3.96
N MET A 194 -12.50 11.72 3.04
CA MET A 194 -12.43 12.72 1.96
C MET A 194 -12.49 14.18 2.36
N GLU A 195 -13.09 14.51 3.45
CA GLU A 195 -12.90 15.86 3.99
C GLU A 195 -11.46 16.13 4.43
N GLY A 196 -10.64 15.10 4.43
CA GLY A 196 -9.31 15.08 5.01
C GLY A 196 -8.12 15.28 4.08
N GLU A 197 -8.29 15.36 2.75
CA GLU A 197 -7.18 15.79 1.87
C GLU A 197 -6.59 17.15 2.26
N ARG A 198 -7.39 17.97 2.96
CA ARG A 198 -6.96 19.28 3.49
C ARG A 198 -6.38 19.22 4.91
N THR A 199 -6.40 18.09 5.61
CA THR A 199 -6.11 18.01 7.06
C THR A 199 -5.03 17.02 7.47
N GLY A 200 -4.20 16.52 6.57
CA GLY A 200 -2.97 15.80 6.95
C GLY A 200 -3.16 14.39 7.52
N ARG A 201 -4.08 13.59 7.01
CA ARG A 201 -4.34 12.23 7.49
C ARG A 201 -3.40 11.15 6.94
N GLN A 202 -2.67 11.47 5.89
CA GLN A 202 -1.60 10.66 5.38
C GLN A 202 -0.30 11.43 5.52
N TYR A 203 0.62 10.93 6.32
CA TYR A 203 1.96 11.46 6.42
C TYR A 203 2.86 10.70 5.45
N THR A 204 3.49 11.44 4.55
CA THR A 204 4.36 10.87 3.52
C THR A 204 5.78 11.31 3.79
N PHE A 205 6.63 10.33 4.05
CA PHE A 205 8.05 10.53 4.32
C PHE A 205 8.84 10.16 3.07
N ARG A 206 9.43 11.14 2.40
CA ARG A 206 10.32 10.86 1.28
C ARG A 206 11.59 10.16 1.79
N HIS A 207 12.16 9.30 0.96
CA HIS A 207 13.44 8.64 1.23
C HIS A 207 14.62 9.62 1.08
N VAL A 208 14.61 10.74 1.84
CA VAL A 208 15.62 11.79 1.92
C VAL A 208 15.64 12.33 3.35
N GLY A 209 16.81 12.63 3.90
CA GLY A 209 16.97 13.15 5.26
C GLY A 209 17.10 12.06 6.34
N LYS A 210 17.11 12.48 7.61
CA LYS A 210 17.36 11.59 8.75
C LYS A 210 16.07 10.98 9.28
N VAL A 211 16.14 9.74 9.79
CA VAL A 211 15.01 9.03 10.41
C VAL A 211 14.44 9.78 11.62
N SER A 212 15.32 10.41 12.43
CA SER A 212 14.90 11.17 13.63
C SER A 212 13.95 12.34 13.31
N GLU A 213 14.11 13.00 12.18
CA GLU A 213 13.21 14.08 11.75
C GLU A 213 11.83 13.52 11.40
N ARG A 214 11.77 12.29 10.88
CA ARG A 214 10.54 11.56 10.52
C ARG A 214 9.76 11.10 11.74
N ILE A 215 10.43 10.78 12.86
CA ILE A 215 9.79 10.38 14.11
C ILE A 215 8.91 11.49 14.65
N GLU A 216 9.38 12.74 14.66
CA GLU A 216 8.57 13.88 15.14
C GLU A 216 7.37 14.16 14.23
N GLU A 217 7.53 14.01 12.92
CA GLU A 217 6.41 14.11 11.98
C GLU A 217 5.40 12.97 12.20
N ALA A 218 5.86 11.75 12.46
CA ALA A 218 5.02 10.60 12.75
C ALA A 218 4.23 10.76 14.06
N LYS A 219 4.84 11.31 15.11
CA LYS A 219 4.13 11.64 16.36
C LYS A 219 2.97 12.62 16.16
N ALA A 220 3.13 13.58 15.25
CA ALA A 220 2.03 14.48 14.87
C ALA A 220 0.87 13.72 14.19
N ALA A 221 1.18 12.63 13.46
CA ALA A 221 0.20 11.79 12.81
C ALA A 221 -0.76 11.11 13.80
N ILE A 222 -0.22 10.58 14.92
CA ILE A 222 -1.04 9.87 15.92
C ILE A 222 -2.06 10.79 16.60
N LYS A 223 -1.66 12.02 16.92
CA LYS A 223 -2.61 12.97 17.52
C LYS A 223 -3.84 13.19 16.66
N GLY A 224 -3.68 13.08 15.32
CA GLY A 224 -4.80 13.11 14.38
C GLY A 224 -5.66 11.84 14.38
N THR A 225 -5.08 10.66 14.64
CA THR A 225 -5.76 9.37 14.48
C THR A 225 -7.01 9.24 15.34
N ARG A 226 -6.95 9.62 16.62
CA ARG A 226 -8.10 9.59 17.52
C ARG A 226 -9.21 10.55 17.11
N ALA A 227 -8.83 11.77 16.73
CA ALA A 227 -9.80 12.75 16.27
C ALA A 227 -10.49 12.31 14.97
N ASP A 228 -9.73 11.70 14.08
CA ASP A 228 -10.24 11.17 12.82
C ASP A 228 -11.16 9.96 13.04
N HIS A 229 -10.81 9.08 13.97
CA HIS A 229 -11.66 7.94 14.33
C HIS A 229 -13.00 8.38 14.89
N ARG A 230 -13.02 9.34 15.82
CA ARG A 230 -14.27 9.90 16.39
C ARG A 230 -15.14 10.51 15.29
N ARG A 231 -14.57 11.32 14.42
CA ARG A 231 -15.30 11.88 13.26
C ARG A 231 -15.89 10.80 12.37
N TRP A 232 -15.13 9.73 12.17
CA TRP A 232 -15.63 8.58 11.42
C TRP A 232 -16.83 7.93 12.13
N VAL A 233 -16.73 7.65 13.43
CA VAL A 233 -17.82 7.04 14.19
C VAL A 233 -19.05 7.94 14.20
N GLU A 234 -18.89 9.24 14.36
CA GLU A 234 -19.99 10.23 14.24
C GLU A 234 -20.64 10.18 12.85
N MET A 235 -19.84 10.16 11.79
CA MET A 235 -20.33 10.02 10.40
C MET A 235 -21.04 8.69 10.18
N ALA A 236 -20.45 7.59 10.63
CA ALA A 236 -21.02 6.26 10.50
C ALA A 236 -22.37 6.16 11.22
N ASN A 237 -22.47 6.68 12.43
CA ASN A 237 -23.72 6.76 13.19
C ASN A 237 -24.79 7.58 12.45
N ARG A 238 -24.39 8.71 11.84
CA ARG A 238 -25.29 9.51 11.00
C ARG A 238 -25.76 8.72 9.78
N LEU A 239 -24.86 8.05 9.05
CA LEU A 239 -25.20 7.22 7.89
C LEU A 239 -26.09 6.03 8.26
N ALA A 240 -25.87 5.40 9.41
CA ALA A 240 -26.69 4.30 9.92
C ALA A 240 -28.14 4.75 10.24
N SER A 241 -28.35 6.04 10.53
CA SER A 241 -29.69 6.57 10.81
C SER A 241 -30.57 6.76 9.56
N PHE A 242 -29.97 6.85 8.36
CA PHE A 242 -30.72 7.03 7.11
C PHE A 242 -31.17 5.69 6.53
N ARG A 243 -32.49 5.47 6.48
CA ARG A 243 -33.08 4.29 5.85
C ARG A 243 -33.12 4.42 4.33
N ILE A 244 -32.78 3.34 3.65
CA ILE A 244 -32.66 3.26 2.19
C ILE A 244 -33.66 2.26 1.66
N ASP A 245 -34.44 2.67 0.67
CA ASP A 245 -35.38 1.80 -0.06
C ASP A 245 -34.71 1.11 -1.28
N THR A 246 -35.45 0.22 -1.92
CA THR A 246 -34.95 -0.54 -3.08
C THR A 246 -34.62 0.36 -4.26
N ALA A 247 -35.35 1.47 -4.46
CA ALA A 247 -35.09 2.40 -5.58
C ALA A 247 -33.77 3.16 -5.35
N ALA A 248 -33.52 3.58 -4.13
CA ALA A 248 -32.26 4.23 -3.73
C ALA A 248 -31.08 3.25 -3.84
N VAL A 249 -31.25 1.96 -3.49
CA VAL A 249 -30.21 0.92 -3.71
C VAL A 249 -29.86 0.81 -5.20
N GLU A 250 -30.84 0.72 -6.10
CA GLU A 250 -30.56 0.65 -7.54
C GLU A 250 -29.87 1.92 -8.04
N ASN A 251 -30.32 3.09 -7.61
CA ASN A 251 -29.67 4.35 -7.96
C ASN A 251 -28.20 4.39 -7.49
N PHE A 252 -27.93 3.95 -6.25
CA PHE A 252 -26.57 3.82 -5.75
C PHE A 252 -25.69 2.90 -6.61
N VAL A 253 -26.23 1.76 -7.07
CA VAL A 253 -25.51 0.82 -7.96
C VAL A 253 -25.14 1.52 -9.28
N TYR A 254 -26.06 2.27 -9.88
CA TYR A 254 -25.80 2.98 -11.13
C TYR A 254 -24.85 4.18 -10.97
N LEU A 255 -24.93 4.91 -9.86
CA LEU A 255 -23.97 5.99 -9.54
C LEU A 255 -22.56 5.47 -9.30
N THR A 256 -22.46 4.31 -8.65
CA THR A 256 -21.17 3.67 -8.33
C THR A 256 -20.51 3.02 -9.55
N ILE A 257 -21.31 2.39 -10.39
CA ILE A 257 -20.88 1.72 -11.62
C ILE A 257 -21.70 2.29 -12.79
N PRO A 258 -21.31 3.48 -13.33
CA PRO A 258 -22.08 4.16 -14.36
C PRO A 258 -22.07 3.40 -15.69
N GLU A 259 -23.02 3.79 -16.57
CA GLU A 259 -23.01 3.32 -17.95
C GLU A 259 -21.71 3.70 -18.67
N PRO A 260 -21.24 2.88 -19.60
CA PRO A 260 -20.10 3.25 -20.43
C PRO A 260 -20.47 4.45 -21.30
N PRO A 261 -19.48 5.25 -21.74
CA PRO A 261 -19.72 6.31 -22.71
C PRO A 261 -20.48 5.80 -23.94
N ALA A 262 -21.33 6.65 -24.53
CA ALA A 262 -22.24 6.24 -25.61
C ALA A 262 -21.54 5.72 -26.88
N ASP A 263 -20.27 6.09 -27.09
CA ASP A 263 -19.40 5.63 -28.16
C ASP A 263 -18.84 4.22 -27.94
N VAL A 264 -18.96 3.68 -26.72
CA VAL A 264 -18.51 2.32 -26.40
C VAL A 264 -19.55 1.29 -26.85
N THR A 265 -19.28 0.65 -27.98
CA THR A 265 -20.15 -0.37 -28.58
C THR A 265 -19.82 -1.80 -28.19
N SER A 266 -18.69 -2.04 -27.52
CA SER A 266 -18.20 -3.37 -27.19
C SER A 266 -19.11 -4.09 -26.20
N ASN A 267 -19.72 -5.21 -26.64
CA ASN A 267 -20.52 -6.08 -25.78
C ASN A 267 -19.75 -6.60 -24.57
N ARG A 268 -18.43 -6.82 -24.70
CA ARG A 268 -17.57 -7.26 -23.58
C ARG A 268 -17.54 -6.20 -22.48
N VAL A 269 -17.46 -4.92 -22.82
CA VAL A 269 -17.46 -3.83 -21.84
C VAL A 269 -18.81 -3.77 -21.14
N LYS A 270 -19.91 -3.83 -21.88
CA LYS A 270 -21.27 -3.81 -21.32
C LYS A 270 -21.51 -5.00 -20.37
N ASN A 271 -21.14 -6.22 -20.80
CA ASN A 271 -21.26 -7.42 -19.97
C ASN A 271 -20.42 -7.35 -18.68
N ASN A 272 -19.20 -6.75 -18.75
CA ASN A 272 -18.39 -6.56 -17.54
C ASN A 272 -19.05 -5.58 -16.56
N ILE A 273 -19.64 -4.49 -17.04
CA ILE A 273 -20.36 -3.51 -16.21
C ILE A 273 -21.56 -4.17 -15.53
N GLU A 274 -22.35 -4.94 -16.26
CA GLU A 274 -23.49 -5.66 -15.67
C GLU A 274 -23.04 -6.72 -14.66
N SER A 275 -21.96 -7.44 -14.93
CA SER A 275 -21.35 -8.37 -13.97
C SER A 275 -20.88 -7.66 -12.70
N ASP A 276 -20.26 -6.49 -12.84
CA ASP A 276 -19.80 -5.68 -11.72
C ASP A 276 -20.99 -5.16 -10.88
N ARG A 277 -22.07 -4.69 -11.53
CA ARG A 277 -23.32 -4.29 -10.86
C ARG A 277 -23.97 -5.44 -10.10
N ALA A 278 -24.03 -6.62 -10.74
CA ALA A 278 -24.57 -7.82 -10.09
C ALA A 278 -23.74 -8.20 -8.85
N THR A 279 -22.41 -8.08 -8.93
CA THR A 279 -21.52 -8.32 -7.80
C THR A 279 -21.80 -7.33 -6.65
N LEU A 280 -21.93 -6.03 -6.96
CA LEU A 280 -22.26 -5.03 -5.93
C LEU A 280 -23.62 -5.28 -5.28
N ARG A 281 -24.67 -5.65 -6.06
CA ARG A 281 -25.98 -6.03 -5.49
C ARG A 281 -25.88 -7.25 -4.56
N THR A 282 -25.05 -8.24 -4.93
CA THR A 282 -24.81 -9.42 -4.08
C THR A 282 -24.17 -9.02 -2.76
N ILE A 283 -23.18 -8.11 -2.78
CA ILE A 283 -22.52 -7.62 -1.56
C ILE A 283 -23.49 -6.83 -0.69
N ILE A 284 -24.30 -5.93 -1.26
CA ILE A 284 -25.31 -5.14 -0.52
C ILE A 284 -26.26 -6.05 0.25
N ASN A 285 -26.65 -7.20 -0.34
CA ASN A 285 -27.57 -8.16 0.26
C ASN A 285 -26.84 -9.27 1.05
N GLY A 286 -25.51 -9.24 1.12
CA GLY A 286 -24.70 -10.27 1.77
C GLY A 286 -24.80 -10.22 3.30
N VAL A 287 -24.48 -11.36 3.94
CA VAL A 287 -24.51 -11.53 5.41
C VAL A 287 -23.54 -10.59 6.12
N GLN A 288 -22.43 -10.25 5.50
CA GLN A 288 -21.43 -9.34 6.06
C GLN A 288 -21.95 -7.91 6.27
N ASN A 289 -23.05 -7.57 5.61
CA ASN A 289 -23.70 -6.25 5.69
C ASN A 289 -24.97 -6.28 6.57
N ASP A 290 -25.24 -7.36 7.31
CA ASP A 290 -26.50 -7.54 8.04
C ASP A 290 -26.76 -6.46 9.09
N ALA A 291 -25.72 -5.99 9.79
CA ALA A 291 -25.84 -4.98 10.84
C ALA A 291 -26.42 -3.64 10.35
N HIS A 292 -26.02 -3.23 9.12
CA HIS A 292 -26.39 -1.95 8.54
C HIS A 292 -27.22 -2.07 7.25
N ARG A 293 -27.73 -3.26 6.96
CA ARG A 293 -28.58 -3.49 5.76
C ARG A 293 -29.77 -2.55 5.76
N GLY A 294 -30.04 -1.95 4.61
CA GLY A 294 -31.12 -0.98 4.44
C GLY A 294 -30.83 0.39 5.05
N THR A 295 -29.58 0.71 5.28
CA THR A 295 -29.13 2.06 5.68
C THR A 295 -28.10 2.61 4.71
N ALA A 296 -27.86 3.92 4.73
CA ALA A 296 -26.82 4.54 3.93
C ALA A 296 -25.42 4.04 4.33
N LEU A 297 -25.18 3.70 5.60
CA LEU A 297 -23.93 3.09 6.04
C LEU A 297 -23.72 1.73 5.36
N GLY A 298 -24.75 0.90 5.29
CA GLY A 298 -24.69 -0.38 4.60
C GLY A 298 -24.34 -0.26 3.11
N LEU A 299 -24.78 0.81 2.43
CA LEU A 299 -24.35 1.08 1.05
C LEU A 299 -22.89 1.47 0.98
N VAL A 300 -22.39 2.27 1.93
CA VAL A 300 -20.96 2.63 2.02
C VAL A 300 -20.12 1.38 2.24
N GLU A 301 -20.46 0.55 3.21
CA GLU A 301 -19.75 -0.71 3.51
C GLU A 301 -19.70 -1.63 2.29
N ALA A 302 -20.85 -1.87 1.64
CA ALA A 302 -20.93 -2.69 0.46
C ALA A 302 -20.15 -2.13 -0.74
N GLY A 303 -20.20 -0.82 -0.94
CA GLY A 303 -19.45 -0.14 -2.01
C GLY A 303 -17.95 -0.24 -1.83
N VAL A 304 -17.46 -0.10 -0.60
CA VAL A 304 -16.05 -0.24 -0.26
C VAL A 304 -15.61 -1.71 -0.40
N GLU A 305 -16.41 -2.65 0.09
CA GLU A 305 -16.18 -4.10 -0.09
C GLU A 305 -16.08 -4.48 -1.57
N TYR A 306 -16.97 -3.92 -2.41
CA TYR A 306 -16.91 -4.11 -3.85
C TYR A 306 -15.60 -3.59 -4.45
N LEU A 307 -15.16 -2.39 -4.07
CA LEU A 307 -13.89 -1.82 -4.57
C LEU A 307 -12.68 -2.66 -4.19
N ASP A 308 -12.68 -3.21 -3.00
CA ASP A 308 -11.54 -3.94 -2.45
C ASP A 308 -11.54 -5.42 -2.82
N HIS A 309 -12.70 -6.06 -2.91
CA HIS A 309 -12.84 -7.51 -3.11
C HIS A 309 -13.66 -7.91 -4.34
N GLY A 310 -14.67 -7.12 -4.71
CA GLY A 310 -15.56 -7.45 -5.83
C GLY A 310 -14.89 -7.36 -7.20
N ARG A 311 -13.81 -6.60 -7.32
CA ARG A 311 -13.08 -6.39 -8.57
C ARG A 311 -11.93 -7.39 -8.73
N ARG A 312 -11.69 -7.83 -9.96
CA ARG A 312 -10.56 -8.72 -10.26
C ARG A 312 -9.22 -7.98 -10.17
N PHE A 313 -8.25 -8.56 -9.47
CA PHE A 313 -6.89 -8.06 -9.33
C PHE A 313 -5.90 -8.94 -10.10
N ARG A 314 -4.88 -8.31 -10.69
CA ARG A 314 -3.82 -9.04 -11.40
C ARG A 314 -2.85 -9.74 -10.43
N ASN A 315 -2.57 -9.13 -9.29
CA ASN A 315 -1.68 -9.67 -8.26
C ASN A 315 -1.93 -8.99 -6.90
N ARG A 316 -1.34 -9.56 -5.82
CA ARG A 316 -1.46 -9.05 -4.44
C ARG A 316 -0.94 -7.62 -4.25
N GLY A 317 0.16 -7.26 -4.91
CA GLY A 317 0.69 -5.88 -4.85
C GLY A 317 -0.26 -4.84 -5.46
N THR A 318 -1.00 -5.22 -6.52
CA THR A 318 -2.07 -4.37 -7.09
C THR A 318 -3.23 -4.20 -6.12
N LEU A 319 -3.60 -5.27 -5.39
CA LEU A 319 -4.61 -5.20 -4.33
C LEU A 319 -4.19 -4.19 -3.26
N MET A 320 -2.99 -4.34 -2.67
CA MET A 320 -2.48 -3.44 -1.64
C MET A 320 -2.44 -1.98 -2.10
N ASN A 321 -1.93 -1.69 -3.30
CA ASN A 321 -1.90 -0.34 -3.85
C ASN A 321 -3.30 0.27 -4.02
N ARG A 322 -4.29 -0.52 -4.40
CA ARG A 322 -5.66 -0.05 -4.57
C ARG A 322 -6.37 0.16 -3.24
N THR A 323 -6.23 -0.79 -2.31
CA THR A 323 -6.93 -0.73 -1.03
C THR A 323 -6.39 0.35 -0.11
N MET A 324 -5.08 0.63 -0.16
CA MET A 324 -4.43 1.54 0.78
C MET A 324 -3.99 2.86 0.18
N LEU A 325 -3.50 2.88 -1.06
CA LEU A 325 -2.78 4.03 -1.58
C LEU A 325 -3.50 4.80 -2.68
N ARG A 326 -4.41 4.18 -3.43
CA ARG A 326 -5.04 4.78 -4.62
C ARG A 326 -6.56 4.73 -4.66
N SER A 327 -7.19 4.14 -3.68
CA SER A 327 -8.65 4.00 -3.65
C SER A 327 -9.38 5.18 -3.03
N GLU A 328 -8.68 6.10 -2.39
CA GLU A 328 -9.22 7.27 -1.71
C GLU A 328 -10.31 8.02 -2.53
N PRO A 329 -10.04 8.47 -3.77
CA PRO A 329 -11.06 9.20 -4.53
C PRO A 329 -12.30 8.35 -4.87
N LEU A 330 -12.11 7.03 -5.04
CA LEU A 330 -13.22 6.12 -5.36
C LEU A 330 -14.07 5.81 -4.14
N LYS A 331 -13.43 5.52 -3.00
CA LYS A 331 -14.11 5.28 -1.72
C LYS A 331 -14.91 6.49 -1.28
N ALA A 332 -14.36 7.61 -1.48
CA ALA A 332 -15.01 8.87 -1.25
C ALA A 332 -16.25 9.11 -2.12
N ARG A 333 -16.18 8.78 -3.40
CA ARG A 333 -17.36 8.81 -4.26
C ARG A 333 -18.44 7.85 -3.76
N ILE A 334 -18.07 6.70 -3.18
CA ILE A 334 -19.02 5.79 -2.55
C ILE A 334 -19.82 6.49 -1.45
N VAL A 335 -19.14 7.21 -0.55
CA VAL A 335 -19.82 7.97 0.52
C VAL A 335 -20.75 9.03 -0.05
N GLN A 336 -20.28 9.80 -1.05
CA GLN A 336 -21.10 10.82 -1.71
C GLN A 336 -22.34 10.21 -2.36
N ASN A 337 -22.17 9.11 -3.10
CA ASN A 337 -23.29 8.41 -3.74
C ASN A 337 -24.31 7.92 -2.69
N ALA A 338 -23.82 7.40 -1.54
CA ALA A 338 -24.71 6.96 -0.46
C ALA A 338 -25.48 8.12 0.19
N LEU A 339 -24.84 9.27 0.41
CA LEU A 339 -25.49 10.48 0.90
C LEU A 339 -26.51 11.03 -0.09
N GLU A 340 -26.18 11.05 -1.39
CA GLU A 340 -27.06 11.51 -2.46
C GLU A 340 -28.35 10.69 -2.50
N VAL A 341 -28.25 9.34 -2.51
CA VAL A 341 -29.44 8.48 -2.54
C VAL A 341 -30.23 8.50 -1.22
N ALA A 342 -29.58 8.86 -0.11
CA ALA A 342 -30.24 9.11 1.17
C ALA A 342 -30.96 10.48 1.25
N GLY A 343 -30.84 11.33 0.21
CA GLY A 343 -31.44 12.68 0.18
C GLY A 343 -30.75 13.68 1.11
N VAL A 344 -29.50 13.42 1.48
CA VAL A 344 -28.72 14.30 2.36
C VAL A 344 -27.87 15.22 1.49
N GLN A 345 -28.11 16.54 1.59
CA GLN A 345 -27.23 17.52 0.98
C GLN A 345 -25.89 17.54 1.71
N SER A 346 -24.79 17.42 0.94
CA SER A 346 -23.40 17.43 1.42
C SER A 346 -22.96 18.80 1.92
#